data_615648d6f42e217cb7a0356cdfb7cffd
#
_entry.id   615648d6f42e217cb7a0356cdfb7cffd
#
_cell.length_a   1.000
_cell.length_b   1.000
_cell.length_c   1.000
_cell.angle_alpha   90.00
_cell.angle_beta   90.00
_cell.angle_gamma   90.00
#
_symmetry.space_group_name_H-M   'P 1'
#
loop_
_entity.id
_entity.type
_entity.pdbx_description
1 polymer ?
#
loop_
_entity_poly.entity_id
_entity_poly.type
_entity_poly.pdbx_seq_one_letter_code
_entity_poly.pdbx_strand_id
1 'polypeptide(L)'
;MHEDLAPAALVTGSVNTTGHVDLYRDGQLPQRPIIRIAKVAAHGNSYATKETLEATLVDEALKLNADCVIIAGANVTDDGTIGSYGGHIFSSAVIRKPHLYGIACKYSKVRLGIVPNKDGVVSYVATGSAAEKAGIVEGDKLVAINGIPVVGNPFIIDTQVASKNPGDQVTLEILDHDGHKQRKVFTLPALTSAQ
;
A
#
# COMPACT_ATOMS: atom_id res chain seq x y z
N MET A 1 1.28 1.58 15.58
CA MET A 1 0.22 2.47 15.05
C MET A 1 0.33 2.39 13.54
N HIS A 2 -0.74 2.15 12.84
CA HIS A 2 -0.80 2.16 11.38
C HIS A 2 -1.72 3.30 10.94
N GLU A 3 -1.42 3.84 9.78
CA GLU A 3 -2.27 4.82 9.09
C GLU A 3 -2.81 4.12 7.84
N ASP A 4 -4.11 3.95 7.75
CA ASP A 4 -4.76 3.29 6.63
C ASP A 4 -4.65 4.16 5.38
N LEU A 5 -4.13 3.59 4.31
CA LEU A 5 -4.08 4.23 2.99
C LEU A 5 -5.41 4.06 2.23
N ALA A 6 -6.24 3.12 2.69
CA ALA A 6 -7.61 2.91 2.24
C ALA A 6 -8.47 2.48 3.43
N PRO A 7 -9.79 2.74 3.42
CA PRO A 7 -10.69 2.29 4.47
C PRO A 7 -10.59 0.76 4.64
N ALA A 8 -10.29 0.31 5.84
CA ALA A 8 -10.09 -1.11 6.15
C ALA A 8 -11.28 -2.01 5.73
N ALA A 9 -12.50 -1.45 5.75
CA ALA A 9 -13.71 -2.14 5.31
C ALA A 9 -13.76 -2.50 3.82
N LEU A 10 -12.89 -1.91 2.98
CA LEU A 10 -12.84 -2.16 1.54
C LEU A 10 -11.75 -3.17 1.15
N VAL A 11 -10.91 -3.58 2.08
CA VAL A 11 -9.84 -4.57 1.83
C VAL A 11 -10.37 -5.99 2.07
N THR A 12 -11.44 -6.36 1.41
CA THR A 12 -11.97 -7.74 1.38
C THR A 12 -11.27 -8.59 0.31
N GLY A 13 -9.95 -8.48 0.20
CA GLY A 13 -9.14 -9.31 -0.69
C GLY A 13 -8.98 -10.74 -0.15
N SER A 14 -8.42 -11.63 -0.97
CA SER A 14 -8.10 -13.00 -0.54
C SER A 14 -7.34 -12.97 0.78
N VAL A 15 -7.82 -13.75 1.75
CA VAL A 15 -7.15 -13.90 3.04
C VAL A 15 -5.73 -14.41 2.79
N ASN A 16 -4.73 -13.87 3.45
CA ASN A 16 -3.40 -14.44 3.48
C ASN A 16 -3.48 -15.77 4.26
N THR A 17 -3.69 -16.86 3.53
CA THR A 17 -3.83 -18.20 4.10
C THR A 17 -2.50 -18.82 4.49
N THR A 18 -1.38 -18.23 4.06
CA THR A 18 -0.04 -18.77 4.33
C THR A 18 0.49 -18.33 5.70
N GLY A 19 -0.08 -17.28 6.30
CA GLY A 19 0.44 -16.69 7.53
C GLY A 19 1.86 -16.14 7.39
N HIS A 20 2.32 -15.95 6.15
CA HIS A 20 3.65 -15.46 5.82
C HIS A 20 3.55 -14.09 5.15
N VAL A 21 4.43 -13.17 5.56
CA VAL A 21 4.57 -11.84 4.97
C VAL A 21 6.00 -11.68 4.47
N ASP A 22 6.16 -11.43 3.18
CA ASP A 22 7.48 -11.14 2.60
C ASP A 22 7.97 -9.76 3.05
N LEU A 23 9.20 -9.68 3.53
CA LEU A 23 9.80 -8.42 3.99
C LEU A 23 10.85 -7.92 3.00
N TYR A 24 10.58 -6.76 2.40
CA TYR A 24 11.48 -6.09 1.46
C TYR A 24 12.25 -4.96 2.14
N ARG A 25 13.60 -5.05 2.09
CA ARG A 25 14.55 -4.16 2.78
C ARG A 25 15.32 -3.32 1.78
N ASP A 26 15.91 -2.23 2.27
CA ASP A 26 16.97 -1.48 1.57
C ASP A 26 16.63 -1.06 0.13
N GLY A 27 15.36 -0.63 -0.09
CA GLY A 27 14.90 -0.20 -1.41
C GLY A 27 14.56 -1.35 -2.36
N GLN A 28 14.59 -2.60 -1.90
CA GLN A 28 14.10 -3.72 -2.68
C GLN A 28 12.60 -3.56 -2.93
N LEU A 29 12.17 -3.89 -4.13
CA LEU A 29 10.76 -3.89 -4.52
C LEU A 29 10.33 -5.29 -4.95
N PRO A 30 9.07 -5.67 -4.66
CA PRO A 30 8.51 -6.90 -5.19
C PRO A 30 8.57 -6.93 -6.71
N GLN A 31 8.93 -8.07 -7.29
CA GLN A 31 8.84 -8.28 -8.75
C GLN A 31 7.39 -8.47 -9.21
N ARG A 32 6.48 -8.78 -8.28
CA ARG A 32 5.05 -8.90 -8.55
C ARG A 32 4.38 -7.54 -8.38
N PRO A 33 3.34 -7.22 -9.17
CA PRO A 33 2.52 -6.05 -8.93
C PRO A 33 1.91 -6.10 -7.53
N ILE A 34 2.00 -4.97 -6.85
CA ILE A 34 1.52 -4.83 -5.47
C ILE A 34 0.46 -3.74 -5.38
N ILE A 35 -0.34 -3.83 -4.34
CA ILE A 35 -1.30 -2.84 -3.91
C ILE A 35 -0.95 -2.44 -2.50
N ARG A 36 -0.77 -1.16 -2.28
CA ARG A 36 -0.48 -0.60 -0.96
C ARG A 36 -1.78 -0.50 -0.17
N ILE A 37 -1.81 -1.09 1.03
CA ILE A 37 -3.02 -1.11 1.86
C ILE A 37 -2.93 -0.21 3.09
N ALA A 38 -1.76 -0.12 3.71
CA ALA A 38 -1.58 0.73 4.89
C ALA A 38 -0.11 1.10 5.12
N LYS A 39 0.12 2.16 5.89
CA LYS A 39 1.40 2.41 6.54
C LYS A 39 1.42 1.67 7.87
N VAL A 40 2.51 0.98 8.16
CA VAL A 40 2.74 0.25 9.40
C VAL A 40 3.98 0.78 10.09
N ALA A 41 4.00 0.71 11.43
CA ALA A 41 5.14 1.17 12.22
C ALA A 41 5.41 0.22 13.38
N ALA A 42 6.68 -0.05 13.62
CA ALA A 42 7.18 -0.73 14.80
C ALA A 42 7.90 0.27 15.70
N HIS A 43 7.47 0.36 16.96
CA HIS A 43 8.05 1.24 17.96
C HIS A 43 8.86 0.40 18.95
N GLY A 44 10.16 0.64 19.00
CA GLY A 44 11.06 -0.05 19.91
C GLY A 44 11.21 0.66 21.26
N ASN A 45 11.71 -0.08 22.23
CA ASN A 45 12.29 0.45 23.47
C ASN A 45 13.81 0.60 23.28
N SER A 46 14.53 1.05 24.33
CA SER A 46 15.98 1.25 24.28
C SER A 46 16.81 -0.03 24.05
N TYR A 47 16.19 -1.19 24.11
CA TYR A 47 16.82 -2.51 23.90
C TYR A 47 16.37 -3.17 22.60
N ALA A 48 15.50 -2.51 21.83
CA ALA A 48 14.97 -3.08 20.59
C ALA A 48 16.07 -3.21 19.55
N THR A 49 16.18 -4.39 18.96
CA THR A 49 17.07 -4.66 17.84
C THR A 49 16.33 -4.45 16.50
N LYS A 50 17.10 -4.37 15.41
CA LYS A 50 16.52 -4.29 14.07
C LYS A 50 15.58 -5.49 13.81
N GLU A 51 16.00 -6.69 14.21
CA GLU A 51 15.25 -7.93 14.02
C GLU A 51 13.92 -7.91 14.76
N THR A 52 13.89 -7.39 16.01
CA THR A 52 12.66 -7.29 16.79
C THR A 52 11.70 -6.27 16.19
N LEU A 53 12.20 -5.17 15.64
CA LEU A 53 11.38 -4.17 14.95
C LEU A 53 10.82 -4.71 13.64
N GLU A 54 11.63 -5.44 12.86
CA GLU A 54 11.17 -6.08 11.64
C GLU A 54 10.10 -7.13 11.92
N ALA A 55 10.27 -7.96 12.94
CA ALA A 55 9.25 -8.92 13.37
C ALA A 55 7.94 -8.22 13.77
N THR A 56 8.03 -7.14 14.57
CA THR A 56 6.85 -6.36 14.95
C THR A 56 6.16 -5.75 13.72
N LEU A 57 6.93 -5.27 12.74
CA LEU A 57 6.39 -4.69 11.52
C LEU A 57 5.64 -5.75 10.67
N VAL A 58 6.17 -6.96 10.63
CA VAL A 58 5.54 -8.12 9.97
C VAL A 58 4.25 -8.50 10.69
N ASP A 59 4.25 -8.54 12.04
CA ASP A 59 3.05 -8.84 12.83
C ASP A 59 1.94 -7.80 12.61
N GLU A 60 2.29 -6.50 12.54
CA GLU A 60 1.31 -5.45 12.21
C GLU A 60 0.74 -5.63 10.79
N ALA A 61 1.56 -6.01 9.84
CA ALA A 61 1.11 -6.29 8.49
C ALA A 61 0.22 -7.55 8.39
N LEU A 62 0.52 -8.59 9.16
CA LEU A 62 -0.33 -9.79 9.26
C LEU A 62 -1.74 -9.47 9.77
N LYS A 63 -1.87 -8.57 10.76
CA LYS A 63 -3.17 -8.11 11.27
C LYS A 63 -4.01 -7.43 10.18
N LEU A 64 -3.34 -6.81 9.19
CA LEU A 64 -3.96 -6.18 8.03
C LEU A 64 -4.16 -7.16 6.87
N ASN A 65 -3.86 -8.43 7.06
CA ASN A 65 -3.94 -9.46 6.01
C ASN A 65 -3.06 -9.12 4.78
N ALA A 66 -1.91 -8.48 5.00
CA ALA A 66 -0.95 -8.15 3.96
C ALA A 66 -0.18 -9.40 3.49
N ASP A 67 0.31 -9.35 2.25
CA ASP A 67 1.17 -10.39 1.67
C ASP A 67 2.65 -9.99 1.74
N CYS A 68 2.94 -8.69 1.80
CA CYS A 68 4.30 -8.19 1.97
C CYS A 68 4.35 -6.84 2.67
N VAL A 69 5.55 -6.51 3.20
CA VAL A 69 5.91 -5.21 3.75
C VAL A 69 7.15 -4.69 3.05
N ILE A 70 7.12 -3.44 2.65
CA ILE A 70 8.28 -2.71 2.14
C ILE A 70 8.73 -1.74 3.22
N ILE A 71 9.97 -1.89 3.70
CA ILE A 71 10.54 -0.95 4.66
C ILE A 71 10.73 0.40 3.96
N ALA A 72 10.11 1.44 4.51
CA ALA A 72 10.12 2.80 3.98
C ALA A 72 11.12 3.71 4.69
N GLY A 73 11.50 3.37 5.92
CA GLY A 73 12.47 4.16 6.68
C GLY A 73 12.56 3.74 8.14
N ALA A 74 13.54 4.31 8.80
CA ALA A 74 13.75 4.15 10.24
C ALA A 74 14.13 5.51 10.85
N ASN A 75 13.77 5.72 12.10
CA ASN A 75 14.28 6.85 12.88
C ASN A 75 14.54 6.41 14.33
N VAL A 76 15.18 7.32 15.08
CA VAL A 76 15.43 7.14 16.51
C VAL A 76 14.90 8.39 17.21
N THR A 77 14.09 8.21 18.25
CA THR A 77 13.64 9.30 19.10
C THR A 77 14.38 9.25 20.45
N ASP A 78 14.70 10.43 20.98
CA ASP A 78 15.25 10.59 22.32
C ASP A 78 14.07 10.76 23.31
N ASP A 79 13.97 9.84 24.27
CA ASP A 79 12.87 9.79 25.27
C ASP A 79 13.36 10.13 26.66
N GLY A 80 14.16 11.17 26.77
CA GLY A 80 14.70 11.68 28.02
C GLY A 80 16.07 11.10 28.39
N THR A 81 16.49 11.43 29.60
CA THR A 81 17.81 11.05 30.13
C THR A 81 17.64 10.34 31.45
N ILE A 82 18.24 9.16 31.59
CA ILE A 82 18.37 8.51 32.89
C ILE A 82 19.69 8.92 33.51
N GLY A 83 19.63 9.50 34.74
CA GLY A 83 20.78 9.83 35.53
C GLY A 83 20.93 8.83 36.68
N SER A 84 22.17 8.44 36.96
CA SER A 84 22.54 7.66 38.12
C SER A 84 23.61 8.39 38.91
N TYR A 85 23.45 8.48 40.21
CA TYR A 85 24.42 9.08 41.14
C TYR A 85 25.09 7.96 41.96
N GLY A 86 26.37 7.80 41.76
CA GLY A 86 27.17 6.81 42.50
C GLY A 86 28.29 7.54 43.25
N GLY A 87 27.99 8.00 44.49
CA GLY A 87 28.95 8.68 45.31
C GLY A 87 29.41 10.03 44.77
N HIS A 88 30.58 10.09 44.16
CA HIS A 88 31.15 11.33 43.58
C HIS A 88 31.01 11.45 42.06
N ILE A 89 30.38 10.47 41.40
CA ILE A 89 30.25 10.43 39.94
C ILE A 89 28.78 10.47 39.57
N PHE A 90 28.41 11.47 38.75
CA PHE A 90 27.11 11.47 38.05
C PHE A 90 27.33 10.97 36.64
N SER A 91 26.58 9.90 36.28
CA SER A 91 26.51 9.41 34.91
C SER A 91 25.09 9.56 34.40
N SER A 92 24.96 10.02 33.14
CA SER A 92 23.68 10.15 32.46
C SER A 92 23.74 9.45 31.13
N ALA A 93 22.65 8.83 30.75
CA ALA A 93 22.48 8.19 29.45
C ALA A 93 21.16 8.65 28.81
N VAL A 94 21.22 9.01 27.53
CA VAL A 94 20.02 9.33 26.76
C VAL A 94 19.31 8.03 26.40
N ILE A 95 18.01 7.98 26.67
CA ILE A 95 17.17 6.85 26.28
C ILE A 95 16.81 7.04 24.79
N ARG A 96 17.31 6.17 23.94
CA ARG A 96 17.01 6.17 22.52
C ARG A 96 16.04 5.06 22.19
N LYS A 97 14.95 5.42 21.49
CA LYS A 97 13.93 4.47 21.03
C LYS A 97 13.96 4.41 19.51
N PRO A 98 14.38 3.30 18.92
CA PRO A 98 14.35 3.13 17.48
C PRO A 98 12.93 2.82 17.01
N HIS A 99 12.60 3.32 15.83
CA HIS A 99 11.33 3.09 15.15
C HIS A 99 11.59 2.64 13.71
N LEU A 100 10.76 1.74 13.22
CA LEU A 100 10.80 1.24 11.85
C LEU A 100 9.45 1.47 11.19
N TYR A 101 9.46 1.99 9.97
CA TYR A 101 8.26 2.30 9.20
C TYR A 101 8.24 1.48 7.93
N GLY A 102 7.05 1.02 7.55
CA GLY A 102 6.85 0.25 6.34
C GLY A 102 5.51 0.51 5.68
N ILE A 103 5.36 -0.03 4.49
CA ILE A 103 4.12 -0.04 3.73
C ILE A 103 3.68 -1.49 3.60
N ALA A 104 2.57 -1.82 4.22
CA ALA A 104 1.92 -3.11 4.06
C ALA A 104 1.23 -3.18 2.70
N CYS A 105 1.43 -4.28 1.97
CA CYS A 105 0.95 -4.44 0.60
C CYS A 105 0.32 -5.83 0.39
N LYS A 106 -0.55 -5.93 -0.62
CA LYS A 106 -1.01 -7.20 -1.17
C LYS A 106 -0.44 -7.44 -2.55
N TYR A 107 -0.20 -8.70 -2.91
CA TYR A 107 0.09 -9.07 -4.28
C TYR A 107 -1.19 -9.03 -5.11
N SER A 108 -1.15 -8.30 -6.21
CA SER A 108 -2.27 -8.24 -7.14
C SER A 108 -2.24 -9.45 -8.08
N LYS A 109 -3.42 -10.02 -8.34
CA LYS A 109 -3.62 -11.09 -9.34
C LYS A 109 -4.00 -10.53 -10.70
N VAL A 110 -4.43 -9.28 -10.73
CA VAL A 110 -4.95 -8.59 -11.91
C VAL A 110 -4.45 -7.14 -11.95
N ARG A 111 -4.49 -6.53 -13.11
CA ARG A 111 -4.09 -5.14 -13.29
C ARG A 111 -5.09 -4.40 -14.15
N LEU A 112 -5.50 -3.22 -13.72
CA LEU A 112 -6.34 -2.32 -14.49
C LEU A 112 -5.54 -1.65 -15.61
N GLY A 113 -4.33 -1.21 -15.29
CA GLY A 113 -3.41 -0.59 -16.24
C GLY A 113 -3.58 0.90 -16.40
N ILE A 114 -4.10 1.60 -15.39
CA ILE A 114 -4.17 3.07 -15.34
C ILE A 114 -3.48 3.59 -14.08
N VAL A 115 -2.96 4.79 -14.19
CA VAL A 115 -2.42 5.55 -13.05
C VAL A 115 -3.14 6.90 -13.03
N PRO A 116 -4.05 7.15 -12.08
CA PRO A 116 -4.65 8.46 -11.90
C PRO A 116 -3.74 9.36 -11.06
N ASN A 117 -3.86 10.65 -11.26
CA ASN A 117 -3.34 11.64 -10.34
C ASN A 117 -4.32 11.87 -9.15
N LYS A 118 -3.96 12.78 -8.23
CA LYS A 118 -4.77 13.12 -7.04
C LYS A 118 -6.17 13.66 -7.38
N ASP A 119 -6.36 14.23 -8.55
CA ASP A 119 -7.62 14.82 -9.01
C ASP A 119 -8.47 13.80 -9.79
N GLY A 120 -8.01 12.56 -9.87
CA GLY A 120 -8.66 11.46 -10.58
C GLY A 120 -8.44 11.47 -12.10
N VAL A 121 -7.56 12.35 -12.62
CA VAL A 121 -7.24 12.38 -14.05
C VAL A 121 -6.23 11.30 -14.38
N VAL A 122 -6.50 10.51 -15.41
CA VAL A 122 -5.62 9.45 -15.90
C VAL A 122 -4.33 10.07 -16.45
N SER A 123 -3.21 9.84 -15.79
CA SER A 123 -1.88 10.32 -16.18
C SER A 123 -1.09 9.30 -16.99
N TYR A 124 -1.51 8.05 -16.99
CA TYR A 124 -0.88 6.98 -17.75
C TYR A 124 -1.83 5.81 -17.98
N VAL A 125 -1.79 5.24 -19.18
CA VAL A 125 -2.48 4.00 -19.55
C VAL A 125 -1.46 3.00 -20.08
N ALA A 126 -1.39 1.83 -19.46
CA ALA A 126 -0.44 0.78 -19.85
C ALA A 126 -0.90 0.11 -21.16
N THR A 127 0.01 -0.01 -22.11
CA THR A 127 -0.22 -0.67 -23.40
C THR A 127 -0.64 -2.14 -23.20
N GLY A 128 -1.65 -2.58 -23.95
CA GLY A 128 -2.21 -3.92 -23.87
C GLY A 128 -3.09 -4.18 -22.62
N SER A 129 -3.27 -3.16 -21.76
CA SER A 129 -4.07 -3.28 -20.54
C SER A 129 -5.58 -3.42 -20.79
N ALA A 130 -6.31 -3.80 -19.74
CA ALA A 130 -7.77 -3.83 -19.76
C ALA A 130 -8.36 -2.43 -20.00
N ALA A 131 -7.74 -1.40 -19.44
CA ALA A 131 -8.17 -0.02 -19.59
C ALA A 131 -8.00 0.50 -21.03
N GLU A 132 -6.85 0.25 -21.65
CA GLU A 132 -6.62 0.63 -23.05
C GLU A 132 -7.64 -0.06 -23.98
N LYS A 133 -7.85 -1.37 -23.79
CA LYS A 133 -8.86 -2.14 -24.55
C LYS A 133 -10.29 -1.63 -24.36
N ALA A 134 -10.59 -1.05 -23.19
CA ALA A 134 -11.87 -0.40 -22.92
C ALA A 134 -11.95 1.04 -23.49
N GLY A 135 -10.90 1.52 -24.14
CA GLY A 135 -10.83 2.85 -24.73
C GLY A 135 -10.69 3.97 -23.69
N ILE A 136 -10.01 3.70 -22.57
CA ILE A 136 -9.59 4.73 -21.62
C ILE A 136 -8.28 5.31 -22.12
N VAL A 137 -8.18 6.63 -22.12
CA VAL A 137 -7.01 7.38 -22.58
C VAL A 137 -6.47 8.31 -21.50
N GLU A 138 -5.25 8.74 -21.67
CA GLU A 138 -4.67 9.79 -20.83
C GLU A 138 -5.47 11.09 -20.97
N GLY A 139 -5.72 11.75 -19.85
CA GLY A 139 -6.58 12.92 -19.78
C GLY A 139 -8.03 12.64 -19.37
N ASP A 140 -8.52 11.41 -19.51
CA ASP A 140 -9.84 11.03 -18.99
C ASP A 140 -9.89 11.23 -17.47
N LYS A 141 -11.04 11.69 -16.96
CA LYS A 141 -11.22 11.88 -15.52
C LYS A 141 -12.05 10.73 -14.94
N LEU A 142 -11.45 10.00 -14.02
CA LEU A 142 -12.14 8.95 -13.26
C LEU A 142 -13.08 9.57 -12.23
N VAL A 143 -14.32 9.19 -12.26
CA VAL A 143 -15.37 9.66 -11.33
C VAL A 143 -15.60 8.63 -10.24
N ALA A 144 -15.82 7.38 -10.63
CA ALA A 144 -16.09 6.28 -9.71
C ALA A 144 -15.58 4.94 -10.24
N ILE A 145 -15.27 4.04 -9.32
CA ILE A 145 -15.00 2.62 -9.59
C ILE A 145 -15.98 1.76 -8.80
N ASN A 146 -16.71 0.88 -9.47
CA ASN A 146 -17.77 0.05 -8.89
C ASN A 146 -18.78 0.88 -8.05
N GLY A 147 -19.07 2.13 -8.47
CA GLY A 147 -19.94 3.06 -7.78
C GLY A 147 -19.28 3.82 -6.61
N ILE A 148 -18.00 3.59 -6.32
CA ILE A 148 -17.27 4.28 -5.24
C ILE A 148 -16.49 5.45 -5.86
N PRO A 149 -16.66 6.69 -5.35
CA PRO A 149 -15.96 7.86 -5.87
C PRO A 149 -14.44 7.74 -5.80
N VAL A 150 -13.74 8.15 -6.85
CA VAL A 150 -12.28 8.13 -6.95
C VAL A 150 -11.67 9.47 -6.49
N VAL A 151 -12.37 10.57 -6.73
CA VAL A 151 -11.87 11.92 -6.39
C VAL A 151 -11.64 12.04 -4.89
N GLY A 152 -10.45 12.50 -4.51
CA GLY A 152 -10.03 12.60 -3.11
C GLY A 152 -9.44 11.31 -2.53
N ASN A 153 -9.58 10.16 -3.20
CA ASN A 153 -8.96 8.90 -2.78
C ASN A 153 -8.45 8.10 -3.99
N PRO A 154 -7.29 8.45 -4.56
CA PRO A 154 -6.73 7.75 -5.72
C PRO A 154 -6.40 6.28 -5.43
N PHE A 155 -6.19 5.90 -4.18
CA PHE A 155 -5.91 4.52 -3.77
C PHE A 155 -7.13 3.60 -3.81
N ILE A 156 -8.35 4.15 -3.97
CA ILE A 156 -9.56 3.33 -4.04
C ILE A 156 -9.54 2.39 -5.25
N ILE A 157 -8.90 2.81 -6.35
CA ILE A 157 -8.76 1.99 -7.56
C ILE A 157 -7.95 0.74 -7.24
N ASP A 158 -6.79 0.91 -6.62
CA ASP A 158 -5.92 -0.18 -6.23
C ASP A 158 -6.64 -1.13 -5.26
N THR A 159 -7.36 -0.57 -4.29
CA THR A 159 -8.14 -1.34 -3.30
C THR A 159 -9.24 -2.16 -3.98
N GLN A 160 -9.98 -1.58 -4.92
CA GLN A 160 -11.05 -2.26 -5.64
C GLN A 160 -10.53 -3.36 -6.57
N VAL A 161 -9.35 -3.15 -7.13
CA VAL A 161 -8.68 -4.13 -8.01
C VAL A 161 -8.01 -5.25 -7.20
N ALA A 162 -7.50 -4.95 -5.99
CA ALA A 162 -6.84 -5.91 -5.11
C ALA A 162 -7.70 -7.13 -4.77
N SER A 163 -9.00 -6.90 -4.59
CA SER A 163 -9.95 -7.93 -4.22
C SER A 163 -10.40 -8.82 -5.40
N LYS A 164 -9.97 -8.50 -6.62
CA LYS A 164 -10.45 -9.13 -7.85
C LYS A 164 -9.55 -10.29 -8.29
N ASN A 165 -10.18 -11.25 -8.97
CA ASN A 165 -9.52 -12.36 -9.63
C ASN A 165 -9.55 -12.15 -11.15
N PRO A 166 -8.69 -12.84 -11.91
CA PRO A 166 -8.81 -12.90 -13.36
C PRO A 166 -10.21 -13.35 -13.78
N GLY A 167 -10.80 -12.62 -14.71
CA GLY A 167 -12.18 -12.85 -15.17
C GLY A 167 -13.24 -11.99 -14.46
N ASP A 168 -12.93 -11.39 -13.32
CA ASP A 168 -13.85 -10.47 -12.64
C ASP A 168 -14.07 -9.18 -13.45
N GLN A 169 -15.26 -8.61 -13.30
CA GLN A 169 -15.59 -7.36 -13.94
C GLN A 169 -15.38 -6.17 -13.01
N VAL A 170 -14.99 -5.06 -13.61
CA VAL A 170 -14.89 -3.74 -12.98
C VAL A 170 -15.68 -2.75 -13.83
N THR A 171 -16.40 -1.87 -13.14
CA THR A 171 -17.12 -0.77 -13.75
C THR A 171 -16.41 0.53 -13.41
N LEU A 172 -16.00 1.31 -14.41
CA LEU A 172 -15.52 2.68 -14.24
C LEU A 172 -16.55 3.67 -14.78
N GLU A 173 -16.76 4.72 -14.02
CA GLU A 173 -17.43 5.95 -14.51
C GLU A 173 -16.33 6.97 -14.78
N ILE A 174 -16.30 7.47 -16.01
CA ILE A 174 -15.32 8.43 -16.48
C ILE A 174 -16.02 9.66 -17.09
N LEU A 175 -15.34 10.79 -17.05
CA LEU A 175 -15.61 11.91 -17.94
C LEU A 175 -14.52 11.88 -19.00
N ASP A 176 -14.93 11.81 -20.28
CA ASP A 176 -14.00 11.88 -21.38
C ASP A 176 -13.44 13.30 -21.58
N HIS A 177 -12.56 13.47 -22.54
CA HIS A 177 -11.93 14.77 -22.85
C HIS A 177 -12.97 15.88 -23.16
N ASP A 178 -14.12 15.51 -23.69
CA ASP A 178 -15.21 16.45 -24.03
C ASP A 178 -16.18 16.69 -22.84
N GLY A 179 -15.92 16.06 -21.70
CA GLY A 179 -16.73 16.17 -20.48
C GLY A 179 -17.98 15.29 -20.48
N HIS A 180 -18.14 14.36 -21.41
CA HIS A 180 -19.25 13.43 -21.43
C HIS A 180 -19.03 12.32 -20.41
N LYS A 181 -20.04 12.08 -19.61
CA LYS A 181 -20.02 10.96 -18.65
C LYS A 181 -20.23 9.64 -19.38
N GLN A 182 -19.27 8.73 -19.23
CA GLN A 182 -19.34 7.38 -19.78
C GLN A 182 -19.20 6.34 -18.67
N ARG A 183 -19.88 5.21 -18.84
CA ARG A 183 -19.73 4.03 -17.99
C ARG A 183 -19.06 2.92 -18.81
N LYS A 184 -17.90 2.51 -18.38
CA LYS A 184 -17.11 1.45 -19.01
C LYS A 184 -17.11 0.21 -18.11
N VAL A 185 -17.46 -0.93 -18.68
CA VAL A 185 -17.38 -2.23 -17.98
C VAL A 185 -16.37 -3.11 -18.71
N PHE A 186 -15.43 -3.67 -18.00
CA PHE A 186 -14.41 -4.53 -18.59
C PHE A 186 -14.00 -5.67 -17.66
N THR A 187 -13.55 -6.75 -18.26
CA THR A 187 -13.06 -7.94 -17.57
C THR A 187 -11.57 -7.80 -17.31
N LEU A 188 -11.15 -8.02 -16.07
CA LEU A 188 -9.74 -7.96 -15.69
C LEU A 188 -9.00 -9.21 -16.20
N PRO A 189 -7.95 -9.06 -17.00
CA PRO A 189 -7.12 -10.18 -17.43
C PRO A 189 -6.24 -10.67 -16.28
N ALA A 190 -5.83 -11.93 -16.35
CA ALA A 190 -4.73 -12.42 -15.52
C ALA A 190 -3.46 -11.62 -15.82
N LEU A 191 -2.65 -11.37 -14.78
CA LEU A 191 -1.30 -10.88 -14.98
C LEU A 191 -0.51 -11.97 -15.71
N THR A 192 -0.17 -11.73 -16.94
CA THR A 192 0.89 -12.49 -17.60
C THR A 192 2.19 -12.14 -16.91
N SER A 193 2.91 -13.16 -16.41
CA SER A 193 4.28 -12.98 -15.94
C SER A 193 5.03 -12.27 -17.07
N ALA A 194 5.51 -11.04 -16.80
CA ALA A 194 6.39 -10.38 -17.75
C ALA A 194 7.62 -11.28 -17.93
N GLN A 195 7.87 -11.65 -19.17
CA GLN A 195 9.16 -12.22 -19.59
C GLN A 195 10.27 -11.20 -19.40
#